data_b647e0ad0ce3d7a02a967ecf6f681134
#
_entry.id   b647e0ad0ce3d7a02a967ecf6f681134
#
_cell.length_a   1.000
_cell.length_b   1.000
_cell.length_c   1.000
_cell.angle_alpha   90.00
_cell.angle_beta   90.00
_cell.angle_gamma   90.00
#
_symmetry.space_group_name_H-M   'P 1'
#
loop_
_entity.id
_entity.type
_entity.pdbx_description
1 polymer ?
#
loop_
_entity_poly.entity_id
_entity_poly.type
_entity_poly.pdbx_seq_one_letter_code
_entity_poly.pdbx_strand_id
1 'polypeptide(L)'
;MRARVLIRPKAGILDPQGQAVERALPALGFEGASHVRIGRLVELEVDDPSQVPAMCEQLLANPLIEDYEVQLLEDTSANGSR
;
A
#
# COMPACT_ATOMS: atom_id res chain seq x y z
N MET A 1 10.89 -9.15 -13.29
CA MET A 1 9.89 -8.06 -13.37
C MET A 1 9.67 -7.52 -11.97
N ARG A 2 9.50 -6.22 -11.87
CA ARG A 2 9.26 -5.61 -10.56
C ARG A 2 7.77 -5.49 -10.30
N ALA A 3 7.36 -5.81 -9.10
CA ALA A 3 5.98 -5.66 -8.68
C ALA A 3 5.90 -4.73 -7.51
N ARG A 4 4.81 -3.97 -7.44
CA ARG A 4 4.53 -3.09 -6.34
C ARG A 4 3.14 -3.42 -5.84
N VAL A 5 3.00 -3.66 -4.55
CA VAL A 5 1.71 -3.98 -3.96
C VAL A 5 1.34 -2.89 -2.98
N LEU A 6 0.20 -2.27 -3.22
CA LEU A 6 -0.33 -1.23 -2.35
C LEU A 6 -1.38 -1.88 -1.47
N ILE A 7 -1.19 -1.82 -0.17
CA ILE A 7 -2.05 -2.51 0.80
C ILE A 7 -2.65 -1.46 1.72
N ARG A 8 -3.96 -1.47 1.85
CA ARG A 8 -4.63 -0.49 2.69
C ARG A 8 -5.76 -1.12 3.46
N PRO A 9 -6.15 -0.56 4.62
CA PRO A 9 -7.25 -1.13 5.40
C PRO A 9 -8.55 -1.05 4.62
N LYS A 10 -9.40 -2.06 4.78
CA LYS A 10 -10.73 -2.02 4.19
C LYS A 10 -11.54 -0.92 4.84
N ALA A 11 -12.54 -0.43 4.10
CA ALA A 11 -13.46 0.56 4.66
C ALA A 11 -14.12 -0.01 5.91
N GLY A 12 -14.23 0.81 6.93
CA GLY A 12 -14.84 0.38 8.18
C GLY A 12 -13.90 -0.27 9.17
N ILE A 13 -12.67 -0.57 8.76
CA ILE A 13 -11.67 -1.13 9.66
C ILE A 13 -10.99 0.01 10.40
N LEU A 14 -10.78 -0.16 11.69
CA LEU A 14 -10.10 0.84 12.50
C LEU A 14 -8.66 0.98 12.03
N ASP A 15 -8.23 2.21 11.86
CA ASP A 15 -6.88 2.54 11.41
C ASP A 15 -6.30 3.53 12.42
N PRO A 16 -5.72 3.03 13.51
CA PRO A 16 -5.21 3.94 14.56
C PRO A 16 -4.14 4.88 14.06
N GLN A 17 -3.29 4.43 13.13
CA GLN A 17 -2.25 5.30 12.61
C GLN A 17 -2.85 6.44 11.79
N GLY A 18 -3.81 6.14 10.94
CA GLY A 18 -4.48 7.16 10.15
C GLY A 18 -5.22 8.15 11.03
N GLN A 19 -5.89 7.65 12.06
CA GLN A 19 -6.59 8.52 12.98
C GLN A 19 -5.63 9.43 13.72
N ALA A 20 -4.48 8.93 14.13
CA ALA A 20 -3.50 9.74 14.84
C ALA A 20 -2.97 10.86 13.94
N VAL A 21 -2.70 10.56 12.68
CA VAL A 21 -2.24 11.58 11.74
C VAL A 21 -3.34 12.61 11.53
N GLU A 22 -4.57 12.14 11.38
CA GLU A 22 -5.69 13.05 11.11
C GLU A 22 -5.88 14.04 12.27
N ARG A 23 -5.71 13.57 13.50
CA ARG A 23 -5.83 14.45 14.65
C ARG A 23 -4.64 15.39 14.80
N ALA A 24 -3.46 14.96 14.37
CA ALA A 24 -2.25 15.76 14.55
C ALA A 24 -2.15 16.90 13.54
N LEU A 25 -2.72 16.72 12.34
CA LEU A 25 -2.54 17.72 11.28
C LEU A 25 -3.08 19.11 11.67
N PRO A 26 -4.30 19.24 12.23
CA PRO A 26 -4.75 20.57 12.60
C PRO A 26 -3.88 21.21 13.66
N ALA A 27 -3.34 20.41 14.58
CA ALA A 27 -2.47 20.96 15.62
C ALA A 27 -1.19 21.55 15.05
N LEU A 28 -0.80 21.11 13.84
CA LEU A 28 0.37 21.63 13.18
C LEU A 28 0.03 22.73 12.18
N GLY A 29 -1.23 23.15 12.12
CA GLY A 29 -1.64 24.22 11.23
C GLY A 29 -2.21 23.77 9.90
N PHE A 30 -2.37 22.47 9.70
CA PHE A 30 -2.90 21.97 8.44
C PHE A 30 -4.38 21.64 8.60
N GLU A 31 -5.23 22.53 8.11
CA GLU A 31 -6.66 22.34 8.21
C GLU A 31 -7.19 21.72 6.93
N GLY A 32 -8.30 21.03 7.03
CA GLY A 32 -8.98 20.55 5.84
C GLY A 32 -8.63 19.14 5.42
N ALA A 33 -7.69 18.49 6.10
CA ALA A 33 -7.38 17.09 5.80
C ALA A 33 -8.33 16.18 6.58
N SER A 34 -8.87 15.18 5.91
CA SER A 34 -9.78 14.25 6.55
C SER A 34 -9.68 12.88 5.89
N HIS A 35 -10.24 11.89 6.55
CA HIS A 35 -10.28 10.52 6.02
C HIS A 35 -8.87 9.99 5.74
N VAL A 36 -7.93 10.27 6.64
CA VAL A 36 -6.56 9.82 6.47
C VAL A 36 -6.50 8.32 6.70
N ARG A 37 -5.84 7.62 5.79
CA ARG A 37 -5.67 6.18 5.87
C ARG A 37 -4.21 5.86 5.66
N ILE A 38 -3.67 5.01 6.51
CA ILE A 38 -2.26 4.60 6.42
C ILE A 38 -2.23 3.15 5.98
N GLY A 39 -1.48 2.87 4.95
CA GLY A 39 -1.32 1.52 4.45
C GLY A 39 0.14 1.18 4.29
N ARG A 40 0.40 0.12 3.52
CA ARG A 40 1.75 -0.37 3.32
C ARG A 40 2.06 -0.49 1.85
N LEU A 41 3.32 -0.35 1.51
CA LEU A 41 3.81 -0.56 0.16
C LEU A 41 4.83 -1.68 0.21
N VAL A 42 4.67 -2.69 -0.64
CA VAL A 42 5.63 -3.77 -0.77
C VAL A 42 6.16 -3.74 -2.21
N GLU A 43 7.48 -3.70 -2.37
CA GLU A 43 8.09 -3.77 -3.69
C GLU A 43 8.96 -5.01 -3.74
N LEU A 44 8.87 -5.74 -4.82
CA LEU A 44 9.63 -6.99 -4.95
C LEU A 44 9.94 -7.28 -6.40
N GLU A 45 11.01 -8.05 -6.61
CA GLU A 45 11.34 -8.58 -7.92
C GLU A 45 10.78 -9.99 -7.99
N VAL A 46 10.15 -10.35 -9.08
CA VAL A 46 9.57 -11.68 -9.23
C VAL A 46 9.92 -12.25 -10.60
N ASP A 47 10.10 -13.55 -10.63
CA ASP A 47 10.30 -14.22 -11.90
C ASP A 47 8.96 -14.44 -12.61
N ASP A 48 7.93 -14.77 -11.86
CA ASP A 48 6.62 -15.06 -12.41
C ASP A 48 5.59 -14.12 -11.78
N PRO A 49 5.25 -13.03 -12.46
CA PRO A 49 4.33 -12.06 -11.87
C PRO A 49 2.93 -12.62 -11.62
N SER A 50 2.57 -13.72 -12.28
CA SER A 50 1.25 -14.28 -12.05
C SER A 50 1.10 -14.85 -10.63
N GLN A 51 2.20 -15.01 -9.91
CA GLN A 51 2.15 -15.53 -8.54
C GLN A 51 1.92 -14.43 -7.51
N VAL A 52 2.02 -13.17 -7.90
CA VAL A 52 1.96 -12.09 -6.92
C VAL A 52 0.61 -12.06 -6.18
N PRO A 53 -0.53 -12.24 -6.84
CA PRO A 53 -1.79 -12.26 -6.07
C PRO A 53 -1.82 -13.35 -5.00
N ALA A 54 -1.28 -14.53 -5.29
CA ALA A 54 -1.24 -15.59 -4.28
C ALA A 54 -0.34 -15.20 -3.12
N MET A 55 0.77 -14.53 -3.40
CA MET A 55 1.64 -14.05 -2.34
C MET A 55 0.90 -13.06 -1.45
N CYS A 56 0.10 -12.17 -2.04
CA CYS A 56 -0.66 -11.21 -1.27
C CYS A 56 -1.66 -11.93 -0.36
N GLU A 57 -2.37 -12.91 -0.90
CA GLU A 57 -3.39 -13.61 -0.12
C GLU A 57 -2.80 -14.44 1.00
N GLN A 58 -1.61 -14.98 0.80
CA GLN A 58 -1.05 -15.91 1.78
C GLN A 58 -0.11 -15.24 2.77
N LEU A 59 0.46 -14.08 2.42
CA LEU A 59 1.47 -13.50 3.29
C LEU A 59 1.48 -11.97 3.33
N LEU A 60 1.41 -11.31 2.18
CA LEU A 60 1.71 -9.88 2.14
C LEU A 60 0.59 -9.04 2.70
N ALA A 61 -0.65 -9.46 2.54
CA ALA A 61 -1.80 -8.72 3.01
C ALA A 61 -2.64 -9.62 3.89
N ASN A 62 -3.49 -9.01 4.71
CA ASN A 62 -4.47 -9.77 5.47
C ASN A 62 -5.82 -9.55 4.79
N PRO A 63 -6.28 -10.48 3.95
CA PRO A 63 -7.48 -10.23 3.12
C PRO A 63 -8.75 -10.02 3.92
N LEU A 64 -8.75 -10.38 5.20
CA LEU A 64 -9.94 -10.17 6.02
C LEU A 64 -10.13 -8.70 6.36
N ILE A 65 -9.05 -7.95 6.48
CA ILE A 65 -9.12 -6.56 6.91
C ILE A 65 -8.41 -5.59 5.97
N GLU A 66 -7.77 -6.09 4.91
CA GLU A 66 -7.00 -5.24 4.00
C GLU A 66 -7.38 -5.51 2.56
N ASP A 67 -7.37 -4.46 1.76
CA ASP A 67 -7.45 -4.58 0.32
C ASP A 67 -6.05 -4.37 -0.24
N TYR A 68 -5.78 -4.92 -1.42
CA TYR A 68 -4.48 -4.71 -2.04
C TYR A 68 -4.66 -4.48 -3.54
N GLU A 69 -3.67 -3.81 -4.10
CA GLU A 69 -3.61 -3.55 -5.54
C GLU A 69 -2.23 -3.91 -6.01
N VAL A 70 -2.13 -4.72 -7.06
CA VAL A 70 -0.85 -5.14 -7.62
C VAL A 70 -0.57 -4.29 -8.85
N GLN A 71 0.62 -3.69 -8.89
CA GLN A 71 1.09 -2.96 -10.06
C GLN A 71 2.34 -3.65 -10.57
N LEU A 72 2.33 -4.06 -11.83
CA LEU A 72 3.50 -4.67 -12.43
C LEU A 72 4.22 -3.60 -13.24
N LEU A 73 5.52 -3.45 -12.97
CA LEU A 73 6.30 -2.41 -13.59
C LEU A 73 7.26 -3.05 -14.58
N GLU A 74 7.33 -2.50 -15.76
CA GLU A 74 8.26 -3.02 -16.73
C GLU A 74 9.66 -2.80 -16.25
N ASP A 75 10.49 -3.78 -16.53
CA ASP A 75 11.86 -3.69 -16.12
C ASP A 75 12.63 -2.94 -17.17
N THR A 76 12.34 -1.69 -17.28
CA THR A 76 13.04 -0.87 -18.24
C THR A 76 14.02 -0.13 -17.53
N SER A 77 14.32 -0.56 -16.46
CA SER A 77 15.20 0.17 -15.70
C SER A 77 16.39 0.39 -16.32
N ALA A 78 16.53 -0.26 -17.31
CA ALA A 78 17.61 0.13 -18.01
C ALA A 78 17.63 1.56 -17.99
N ASN A 79 16.65 2.14 -17.95
CA ASN A 79 16.70 3.48 -17.94
C ASN A 79 16.76 3.89 -16.61
N GLY A 80 17.01 3.18 -16.06
CA GLY A 80 17.24 3.44 -14.97
C GLY A 80 17.12 4.41 -14.34
N SER A 81 16.98 4.74 -14.50
CA SER A 81 16.95 5.51 -14.08
C SER A 81 16.74 5.59 -12.95
N ARG A 82 16.92 5.58 -12.51
CA ARG A 82 16.77 5.69 -11.53
C ARG A 82 17.35 5.96 -10.94
#